data_6fc4b784dfa2288b4f240d2c4e7cf189
#
_entry.id   6fc4b784dfa2288b4f240d2c4e7cf189
#
_cell.length_a   1.000
_cell.length_b   1.000
_cell.length_c   1.000
_cell.angle_alpha   90.00
_cell.angle_beta   90.00
_cell.angle_gamma   90.00
#
_symmetry.space_group_name_H-M   'P 1'
#
loop_
_entity.id
_entity.type
_entity.pdbx_description
1 polymer ?
#
loop_
_entity_poly.entity_id
_entity_poly.type
_entity_poly.pdbx_seq_one_letter_code
_entity_poly.pdbx_strand_id
1 'polypeptide(L)'
;MTKLISALIIIVVIFCGWKLFQYWEKVDNEEATKKREAAAQLNPAALEGMPNQLEQSYQNAQLKGVTAQRNWFKAHEKALQDPRKAWIELDLVVALTREDPTEARRIFKAVKERTPANSPIQPRLKLLQSSYE
;
A
#
# COMPACT_ATOMS: atom_id res chain seq x y z
N MET A 1 11.70 -26.13 50.39
CA MET A 1 12.51 -26.22 49.15
C MET A 1 11.68 -26.49 47.92
N THR A 2 10.71 -27.41 47.94
CA THR A 2 9.82 -27.70 46.78
C THR A 2 9.00 -26.51 46.30
N LYS A 3 8.57 -25.61 47.19
CA LYS A 3 7.80 -24.40 46.82
C LYS A 3 8.63 -23.37 46.05
N LEU A 4 9.93 -23.25 46.37
CA LEU A 4 10.87 -22.37 45.68
C LEU A 4 11.17 -22.88 44.27
N ILE A 5 11.33 -24.19 44.10
CA ILE A 5 11.57 -24.83 42.81
C ILE A 5 10.33 -24.67 41.91
N SER A 6 9.10 -24.87 42.44
CA SER A 6 7.86 -24.67 41.71
C SER A 6 7.68 -23.23 41.27
N ALA A 7 7.99 -22.26 42.12
CA ALA A 7 7.91 -20.83 41.76
C ALA A 7 8.92 -20.49 40.65
N LEU A 8 10.10 -21.04 40.70
CA LEU A 8 11.14 -20.82 39.69
C LEU A 8 10.73 -21.40 38.34
N ILE A 9 10.15 -22.60 38.34
CA ILE A 9 9.64 -23.23 37.10
C ILE A 9 8.51 -22.37 36.46
N ILE A 10 7.60 -21.86 37.26
CA ILE A 10 6.50 -21.00 36.79
C ILE A 10 7.06 -19.72 36.14
N ILE A 11 8.06 -19.09 36.77
CA ILE A 11 8.73 -17.90 36.25
C ILE A 11 9.38 -18.20 34.88
N VAL A 12 10.08 -19.34 34.78
CA VAL A 12 10.74 -19.75 33.54
C VAL A 12 9.71 -20.00 32.44
N VAL A 13 8.59 -20.66 32.73
CA VAL A 13 7.52 -20.92 31.77
C VAL A 13 6.90 -19.61 31.27
N ILE A 14 6.61 -18.68 32.14
CA ILE A 14 6.07 -17.37 31.80
C ILE A 14 7.07 -16.59 30.94
N PHE A 15 8.33 -16.61 31.28
CA PHE A 15 9.39 -15.93 30.55
C PHE A 15 9.61 -16.53 29.15
N CYS A 16 9.59 -17.85 29.02
CA CYS A 16 9.67 -18.53 27.73
C CYS A 16 8.44 -18.23 26.86
N GLY A 17 7.26 -18.24 27.45
CA GLY A 17 6.01 -17.89 26.74
C GLY A 17 6.04 -16.46 26.23
N TRP A 18 6.53 -15.51 27.04
CA TRP A 18 6.69 -14.12 26.63
C TRP A 18 7.68 -13.96 25.47
N LYS A 19 8.83 -14.63 25.55
CA LYS A 19 9.83 -14.58 24.47
C LYS A 19 9.30 -15.17 23.17
N LEU A 20 8.55 -16.26 23.23
CA LEU A 20 7.88 -16.82 22.07
C LEU A 20 6.87 -15.84 21.47
N PHE A 21 6.09 -15.19 22.30
CA PHE A 21 5.12 -14.19 21.86
C PHE A 21 5.80 -13.00 21.16
N GLN A 22 6.88 -12.47 21.73
CA GLN A 22 7.66 -11.41 21.11
C GLN A 22 8.28 -11.85 19.78
N TYR A 23 8.73 -13.09 19.69
CA TYR A 23 9.26 -13.64 18.43
C TYR A 23 8.20 -13.70 17.33
N TRP A 24 7.00 -14.14 17.67
CA TRP A 24 5.89 -14.19 16.73
C TRP A 24 5.49 -12.80 16.23
N GLU A 25 5.35 -11.86 17.14
CA GLU A 25 5.07 -10.47 16.81
C GLU A 25 6.14 -9.87 15.88
N LYS A 26 7.39 -10.17 16.14
CA LYS A 26 8.51 -9.72 15.32
C LYS A 26 8.45 -10.32 13.91
N VAL A 27 8.13 -11.61 13.77
CA VAL A 27 7.99 -12.29 12.48
C VAL A 27 6.83 -11.68 11.68
N ASP A 28 5.68 -11.45 12.31
CA ASP A 28 4.54 -10.80 11.65
C ASP A 28 4.88 -9.38 11.18
N ASN A 29 5.59 -8.61 12.00
CA ASN A 29 6.04 -7.27 11.64
C ASN A 29 7.08 -7.28 10.50
N GLU A 30 7.98 -8.25 10.47
CA GLU A 30 8.95 -8.41 9.38
C GLU A 30 8.26 -8.75 8.06
N GLU A 31 7.28 -9.64 8.07
CA GLU A 31 6.50 -9.95 6.85
C GLU A 31 5.73 -8.74 6.35
N ALA A 32 5.07 -8.00 7.24
CA ALA A 32 4.35 -6.77 6.89
C ALA A 32 5.31 -5.72 6.33
N THR A 33 6.50 -5.57 6.92
CA THR A 33 7.55 -4.67 6.46
C THR A 33 8.08 -5.08 5.08
N LYS A 34 8.35 -6.38 4.86
CA LYS A 34 8.78 -6.90 3.57
C LYS A 34 7.74 -6.65 2.48
N LYS A 35 6.46 -6.83 2.76
CA LYS A 35 5.38 -6.53 1.83
C LYS A 35 5.31 -5.04 1.51
N ARG A 36 5.50 -4.17 2.50
CA ARG A 36 5.56 -2.71 2.30
C ARG A 36 6.79 -2.30 1.49
N GLU A 37 7.94 -2.89 1.78
CA GLU A 37 9.17 -2.64 1.02
C GLU A 37 9.06 -3.15 -0.41
N ALA A 38 8.48 -4.32 -0.64
CA ALA A 38 8.24 -4.83 -1.98
C ALA A 38 7.31 -3.91 -2.78
N ALA A 39 6.27 -3.35 -2.13
CA ALA A 39 5.39 -2.37 -2.75
C ALA A 39 6.10 -1.02 -2.97
N ALA A 40 7.00 -0.63 -2.07
CA ALA A 40 7.78 0.61 -2.17
C ALA A 40 8.95 0.52 -3.17
N GLN A 41 9.48 -0.68 -3.43
CA GLN A 41 10.52 -0.92 -4.42
C GLN A 41 10.03 -0.77 -5.86
N LEU A 42 8.73 -0.81 -6.08
CA LEU A 42 8.16 -0.44 -7.37
C LEU A 42 8.38 1.05 -7.57
N ASN A 43 9.40 1.40 -8.34
CA ASN A 43 9.61 2.78 -8.75
C ASN A 43 8.51 3.16 -9.74
N PRO A 44 7.57 4.06 -9.37
CA PRO A 44 6.48 4.42 -10.28
C PRO A 44 6.98 4.99 -11.62
N ALA A 45 8.12 5.66 -11.61
CA ALA A 45 8.72 6.21 -12.82
C ALA A 45 9.24 5.14 -13.76
N ALA A 46 9.53 3.93 -13.28
CA ALA A 46 9.96 2.80 -14.09
C ALA A 46 8.80 2.04 -14.74
N LEU A 47 7.56 2.28 -14.32
CA LEU A 47 6.38 1.68 -14.93
C LEU A 47 6.12 2.28 -16.31
N GLU A 48 5.83 1.41 -17.27
CA GLU A 48 5.43 1.83 -18.61
C GLU A 48 4.02 2.41 -18.60
N GLY A 49 3.74 3.31 -19.51
CA GLY A 49 2.40 3.85 -19.74
C GLY A 49 2.26 5.35 -19.58
N MET A 50 3.31 6.06 -19.17
CA MET A 50 3.33 7.51 -19.10
C MET A 50 4.59 8.06 -19.79
N PRO A 51 4.44 9.03 -20.71
CA PRO A 51 5.61 9.73 -21.29
C PRO A 51 6.42 10.44 -20.21
N ASN A 52 7.76 10.37 -20.32
CA ASN A 52 8.67 11.02 -19.36
C ASN A 52 8.41 12.53 -19.21
N GLN A 53 7.92 13.16 -20.26
CA GLN A 53 7.57 14.59 -20.27
C GLN A 53 6.46 14.94 -19.28
N LEU A 54 5.56 14.00 -19.00
CA LEU A 54 4.44 14.20 -18.09
C LEU A 54 4.80 13.94 -16.62
N GLU A 55 5.92 13.29 -16.36
CA GLU A 55 6.33 12.90 -15.00
C GLU A 55 6.46 14.13 -14.09
N GLN A 56 7.13 15.15 -14.56
CA GLN A 56 7.32 16.38 -13.77
C GLN A 56 6.00 17.12 -13.54
N SER A 57 5.16 17.21 -14.55
CA SER A 57 3.85 17.83 -14.45
C SER A 57 2.95 17.09 -13.45
N TYR A 58 3.04 15.76 -13.41
CA TYR A 58 2.34 14.92 -12.44
C TYR A 58 2.83 15.18 -11.01
N GLN A 59 4.13 15.22 -10.80
CA GLN A 59 4.71 15.53 -9.49
C GLN A 59 4.27 16.93 -8.99
N ASN A 60 4.26 17.92 -9.87
CA ASN A 60 3.78 19.25 -9.54
C ASN A 60 2.29 19.25 -9.16
N ALA A 61 1.47 18.46 -9.85
CA ALA A 61 0.05 18.32 -9.52
C ALA A 61 -0.15 17.69 -8.15
N GLN A 62 0.65 16.68 -7.80
CA GLN A 62 0.60 16.06 -6.47
C GLN A 62 0.93 17.07 -5.36
N LEU A 63 1.92 17.94 -5.58
CA LEU A 63 2.31 18.97 -4.62
C LEU A 63 1.24 20.05 -4.44
N LYS A 64 0.45 20.33 -5.46
CA LYS A 64 -0.61 21.34 -5.42
C LYS A 64 -1.89 20.88 -4.72
N GLY A 65 -2.06 19.59 -4.50
CA GLY A 65 -3.19 19.00 -3.79
C GLY A 65 -4.09 18.13 -4.65
N VAL A 66 -5.16 17.65 -4.04
CA VAL A 66 -6.09 16.65 -4.63
C VAL A 66 -6.80 17.19 -5.87
N THR A 67 -7.30 18.41 -5.83
CA THR A 67 -8.01 19.03 -6.96
C THR A 67 -7.11 19.16 -8.18
N ALA A 68 -5.86 19.59 -7.98
CA ALA A 68 -4.87 19.72 -9.05
C ALA A 68 -4.51 18.33 -9.64
N GLN A 69 -4.34 17.35 -8.79
CA GLN A 69 -4.05 15.97 -9.20
C GLN A 69 -5.19 15.36 -10.02
N ARG A 70 -6.42 15.58 -9.59
CA ARG A 70 -7.63 15.13 -10.28
C ARG A 70 -7.79 15.81 -11.65
N ASN A 71 -7.58 17.12 -11.73
CA ASN A 71 -7.63 17.86 -12.96
C ASN A 71 -6.53 17.44 -13.94
N TRP A 72 -5.32 17.22 -13.43
CA TRP A 72 -4.20 16.71 -14.22
C TRP A 72 -4.54 15.35 -14.83
N PHE A 73 -5.07 14.44 -14.01
CA PHE A 73 -5.48 13.11 -14.48
C PHE A 73 -6.52 13.19 -15.60
N LYS A 74 -7.56 13.99 -15.42
CA LYS A 74 -8.59 14.18 -16.45
C LYS A 74 -8.04 14.75 -17.76
N ALA A 75 -7.08 15.68 -17.66
CA ALA A 75 -6.46 16.30 -18.83
C ALA A 75 -5.56 15.34 -19.60
N HIS A 76 -4.91 14.38 -18.92
CA HIS A 76 -3.90 13.49 -19.49
C HIS A 76 -4.34 12.02 -19.59
N GLU A 77 -5.57 11.70 -19.22
CA GLU A 77 -6.07 10.32 -19.16
C GLU A 77 -5.85 9.55 -20.46
N LYS A 78 -6.07 10.18 -21.60
CA LYS A 78 -5.91 9.56 -22.91
C LYS A 78 -4.44 9.22 -23.25
N ALA A 79 -3.51 9.96 -22.68
CA ALA A 79 -2.07 9.74 -22.87
C ALA A 79 -1.51 8.67 -21.92
N LEU A 80 -2.27 8.24 -20.94
CA LEU A 80 -1.86 7.28 -19.93
C LEU A 80 -2.29 5.86 -20.30
N GLN A 81 -1.41 4.89 -20.03
CA GLN A 81 -1.65 3.46 -20.24
C GLN A 81 -1.29 2.68 -18.98
N ASP A 82 -1.89 1.49 -18.83
CA ASP A 82 -1.52 0.58 -17.75
C ASP A 82 -0.13 0.00 -18.00
N PRO A 83 0.66 -0.28 -16.97
CA PRO A 83 0.30 -0.26 -15.54
C PRO A 83 0.42 1.11 -14.86
N ARG A 84 1.08 2.09 -15.49
CA ARG A 84 1.30 3.41 -14.89
C ARG A 84 -0.01 4.15 -14.59
N LYS A 85 -0.98 4.06 -15.50
CA LYS A 85 -2.31 4.64 -15.33
C LYS A 85 -2.98 4.14 -14.05
N ALA A 86 -2.95 2.83 -13.83
CA ALA A 86 -3.49 2.23 -12.61
C ALA A 86 -2.80 2.75 -11.35
N TRP A 87 -1.49 2.90 -11.39
CA TRP A 87 -0.73 3.47 -10.29
C TRP A 87 -1.17 4.90 -9.94
N ILE A 88 -1.31 5.75 -10.96
CA ILE A 88 -1.76 7.13 -10.81
C ILE A 88 -3.20 7.19 -10.28
N GLU A 89 -4.07 6.33 -10.75
CA GLU A 89 -5.44 6.22 -10.23
C GLU A 89 -5.45 5.82 -8.75
N LEU A 90 -4.57 4.91 -8.32
CA LEU A 90 -4.44 4.53 -6.92
C LEU A 90 -3.89 5.68 -6.05
N ASP A 91 -2.94 6.46 -6.56
CA ASP A 91 -2.49 7.68 -5.89
C ASP A 91 -3.65 8.66 -5.69
N LEU A 92 -4.49 8.82 -6.69
CA LEU A 92 -5.67 9.66 -6.62
C LEU A 92 -6.70 9.13 -5.60
N VAL A 93 -6.89 7.81 -5.54
CA VAL A 93 -7.74 7.15 -4.53
C VAL A 93 -7.29 7.50 -3.12
N VAL A 94 -6.00 7.37 -2.83
CA VAL A 94 -5.44 7.71 -1.52
C VAL A 94 -5.65 9.19 -1.20
N ALA A 95 -5.43 10.07 -2.17
CA ALA A 95 -5.61 11.51 -1.99
C ALA A 95 -7.08 11.89 -1.77
N LEU A 96 -8.03 11.22 -2.43
CA LEU A 96 -9.46 11.49 -2.32
C LEU A 96 -10.11 10.91 -1.05
N THR A 97 -9.44 10.03 -0.33
CA THR A 97 -10.02 9.30 0.80
C THR A 97 -10.63 10.23 1.87
N ARG A 98 -10.02 11.39 2.08
CA ARG A 98 -10.51 12.37 3.08
C ARG A 98 -11.60 13.28 2.55
N GLU A 99 -11.52 13.65 1.26
CA GLU A 99 -12.44 14.62 0.66
C GLU A 99 -13.68 13.98 0.05
N ASP A 100 -13.49 12.86 -0.66
CA ASP A 100 -14.57 12.14 -1.33
C ASP A 100 -14.33 10.63 -1.27
N PRO A 101 -14.65 9.99 -0.15
CA PRO A 101 -14.44 8.54 0.01
C PRO A 101 -15.29 7.70 -0.95
N THR A 102 -16.44 8.18 -1.38
CA THR A 102 -17.31 7.49 -2.35
C THR A 102 -16.63 7.42 -3.71
N GLU A 103 -16.08 8.52 -4.18
CA GLU A 103 -15.33 8.59 -5.43
C GLU A 103 -14.06 7.75 -5.36
N ALA A 104 -13.34 7.79 -4.23
CA ALA A 104 -12.16 6.96 -4.00
C ALA A 104 -12.46 5.47 -4.16
N ARG A 105 -13.54 5.00 -3.55
CA ARG A 105 -14.00 3.59 -3.67
C ARG A 105 -14.38 3.24 -5.11
N ARG A 106 -15.05 4.13 -5.78
CA ARG A 106 -15.46 3.94 -7.18
C ARG A 106 -14.23 3.75 -8.08
N ILE A 107 -13.25 4.61 -7.96
CA ILE A 107 -12.00 4.54 -8.73
C ILE A 107 -11.23 3.25 -8.39
N PHE A 108 -11.12 2.93 -7.11
CA PHE A 108 -10.43 1.72 -6.65
C PHE A 108 -11.06 0.45 -7.25
N LYS A 109 -12.38 0.36 -7.22
CA LYS A 109 -13.11 -0.77 -7.79
C LYS A 109 -12.87 -0.90 -9.28
N ALA A 110 -12.90 0.21 -10.02
CA ALA A 110 -12.63 0.22 -11.45
C ALA A 110 -11.20 -0.24 -11.77
N VAL A 111 -10.22 0.22 -11.00
CA VAL A 111 -8.82 -0.21 -11.17
C VAL A 111 -8.66 -1.69 -10.87
N LYS A 112 -9.29 -2.18 -9.80
CA LYS A 112 -9.23 -3.59 -9.40
C LYS A 112 -9.81 -4.50 -10.50
N GLU A 113 -10.95 -4.13 -11.07
CA GLU A 113 -11.61 -4.90 -12.14
C GLU A 113 -10.78 -4.92 -13.42
N ARG A 114 -10.08 -3.83 -13.74
CA ARG A 114 -9.27 -3.69 -14.94
C ARG A 114 -7.90 -4.35 -14.83
N THR A 115 -7.33 -4.42 -13.64
CA THR A 115 -5.95 -4.87 -13.42
C THR A 115 -5.84 -6.38 -13.42
N PRO A 116 -5.02 -7.00 -14.31
CA PRO A 116 -4.85 -8.44 -14.34
C PRO A 116 -4.05 -8.96 -13.13
N ALA A 117 -4.20 -10.24 -12.81
CA ALA A 117 -3.56 -10.88 -11.66
C ALA A 117 -2.02 -10.85 -11.70
N ASN A 118 -1.44 -10.79 -12.90
CA ASN A 118 0.01 -10.74 -13.12
C ASN A 118 0.59 -9.32 -13.21
N SER A 119 -0.24 -8.30 -12.99
CA SER A 119 0.19 -6.91 -13.05
C SER A 119 1.16 -6.56 -11.92
N PRO A 120 2.20 -5.72 -12.16
CA PRO A 120 3.07 -5.22 -11.11
C PRO A 120 2.34 -4.33 -10.08
N ILE A 121 1.12 -3.90 -10.37
CA ILE A 121 0.27 -3.10 -9.47
C ILE A 121 -0.44 -3.96 -8.41
N GLN A 122 -0.55 -5.26 -8.61
CA GLN A 122 -1.27 -6.17 -7.71
C GLN A 122 -0.86 -6.08 -6.23
N PRO A 123 0.44 -6.01 -5.88
CA PRO A 123 0.82 -5.85 -4.47
C PRO A 123 0.24 -4.60 -3.83
N ARG A 124 0.21 -3.49 -4.56
CA ARG A 124 -0.37 -2.24 -4.07
C ARG A 124 -1.90 -2.33 -3.95
N LEU A 125 -2.57 -2.95 -4.90
CA LEU A 125 -4.01 -3.21 -4.83
C LEU A 125 -4.37 -4.00 -3.58
N LYS A 126 -3.63 -5.06 -3.27
CA LYS A 126 -3.84 -5.88 -2.08
C LYS A 126 -3.65 -5.11 -0.79
N LEU A 127 -2.66 -4.21 -0.73
CA LEU A 127 -2.43 -3.35 0.43
C LEU A 127 -3.60 -2.38 0.67
N LEU A 128 -4.19 -1.86 -0.39
CA LEU A 128 -5.27 -0.89 -0.31
C LEU A 128 -6.65 -1.55 -0.19
N GLN A 129 -6.77 -2.81 -0.53
CA GLN A 129 -8.04 -3.54 -0.58
C GLN A 129 -8.78 -3.50 0.78
N SER A 130 -8.06 -3.69 1.88
CA SER A 130 -8.64 -3.67 3.22
C SER A 130 -9.25 -2.31 3.60
N SER A 131 -8.81 -1.24 2.97
CA SER A 131 -9.28 0.12 3.25
C SER A 131 -10.45 0.56 2.37
N TYR A 132 -10.62 -0.05 1.19
CA TYR A 132 -11.58 0.41 0.17
C TYR A 132 -12.63 -0.62 -0.25
N GLU A 133 -12.59 -1.82 0.32
CA GLU A 133 -13.63 -2.84 0.13
C GLU A 133 -14.59 -2.93 1.30
#